data_a59f51d191f206fed99f4557eda4ea68
#
_entry.id   a59f51d191f206fed99f4557eda4ea68
#
_cell.length_a   1.000
_cell.length_b   1.000
_cell.length_c   1.000
_cell.angle_alpha   90.00
_cell.angle_beta   90.00
_cell.angle_gamma   90.00
#
_symmetry.space_group_name_H-M   'P 1'
#
loop_
_entity.id
_entity.type
_entity.pdbx_description
1 polymer ?
#
loop_
_entity_poly.entity_id
_entity_poly.type
_entity_poly.pdbx_seq_one_letter_code
_entity_poly.pdbx_strand_id
1 'polypeptide(L)'
;MRKQWTKEELIAFEDHIGDLYMDNQLPFLFHLSGGNEDQLIEIFKDIKEGDYVISNHRNHYHALLHGIPPDVVEDRIKNGRSMFIYDRKRNFFVSAIIGGTPAIAAGIAWALKRKGSTQKVWCFPVTI
;
A
#
# COMPACT_ATOMS: atom_id res chain seq x y z
N MET A 1 12.57 -12.21 -2.12
CA MET A 1 12.92 -10.95 -1.40
C MET A 1 12.29 -9.76 -2.10
N ARG A 2 11.66 -8.88 -1.36
CA ARG A 2 11.02 -7.72 -1.96
C ARG A 2 12.03 -6.66 -2.39
N LYS A 3 11.66 -5.89 -3.42
CA LYS A 3 12.49 -4.81 -3.93
C LYS A 3 12.68 -3.71 -2.88
N GLN A 4 13.89 -3.17 -2.82
CA GLN A 4 14.19 -1.97 -2.04
C GLN A 4 13.99 -0.74 -2.94
N TRP A 5 13.01 0.07 -2.61
CA TRP A 5 12.66 1.25 -3.38
C TRP A 5 13.46 2.47 -2.94
N THR A 6 13.88 3.27 -3.91
CA THR A 6 14.43 4.61 -3.64
C THR A 6 13.33 5.65 -3.75
N LYS A 7 13.59 6.84 -3.19
CA LYS A 7 12.68 7.98 -3.32
C LYS A 7 12.37 8.30 -4.78
N GLU A 8 13.42 8.34 -5.60
CA GLU A 8 13.31 8.67 -7.02
C GLU A 8 12.45 7.66 -7.78
N GLU A 9 12.59 6.38 -7.44
CA GLU A 9 11.79 5.32 -8.05
C GLU A 9 10.32 5.43 -7.69
N LEU A 10 10.01 5.77 -6.43
CA LEU A 10 8.63 5.97 -5.99
C LEU A 10 8.01 7.17 -6.70
N ILE A 11 8.74 8.28 -6.79
CA ILE A 11 8.28 9.48 -7.49
C ILE A 11 8.06 9.16 -8.97
N ALA A 12 8.98 8.44 -9.61
CA ALA A 12 8.87 8.06 -11.01
C ALA A 12 7.62 7.22 -11.27
N PHE A 13 7.28 6.31 -10.36
CA PHE A 13 6.05 5.52 -10.50
C PHE A 13 4.80 6.40 -10.49
N GLU A 14 4.69 7.32 -9.53
CA GLU A 14 3.53 8.19 -9.45
C GLU A 14 3.46 9.19 -10.60
N ASP A 15 4.63 9.65 -11.09
CA ASP A 15 4.69 10.50 -12.28
C ASP A 15 4.18 9.74 -13.51
N HIS A 16 4.53 8.47 -13.65
CA HIS A 16 4.03 7.61 -14.72
C HIS A 16 2.50 7.47 -14.65
N ILE A 17 1.95 7.27 -13.45
CA ILE A 17 0.50 7.19 -13.28
C ILE A 17 -0.16 8.53 -13.64
N GLY A 18 0.44 9.64 -13.23
CA GLY A 18 -0.03 10.97 -13.60
C GLY A 18 -0.04 11.19 -15.12
N ASP A 19 0.99 10.71 -15.81
CA ASP A 19 1.06 10.79 -17.28
C ASP A 19 -0.06 9.97 -17.94
N LEU A 20 -0.34 8.77 -17.41
CA LEU A 20 -1.45 7.96 -17.90
C LEU A 20 -2.79 8.69 -17.74
N TYR A 21 -2.97 9.39 -16.65
CA TYR A 21 -4.17 10.19 -16.44
C TYR A 21 -4.27 11.33 -17.46
N MET A 22 -3.19 12.04 -17.68
CA MET A 22 -3.17 13.14 -18.67
C MET A 22 -3.44 12.65 -20.08
N ASP A 23 -3.10 11.41 -20.39
CA ASP A 23 -3.37 10.77 -21.69
C ASP A 23 -4.75 10.11 -21.74
N ASN A 24 -5.63 10.38 -20.78
CA ASN A 24 -6.98 9.82 -20.68
C ASN A 24 -7.03 8.28 -20.64
N GLN A 25 -6.00 7.65 -20.09
CA GLN A 25 -5.95 6.20 -19.95
C GLN A 25 -6.47 5.69 -18.60
N LEU A 26 -6.84 6.60 -17.70
CA LEU A 26 -7.36 6.27 -16.37
C LEU A 26 -8.75 6.86 -16.21
N PRO A 27 -9.81 6.09 -16.54
CA PRO A 27 -11.17 6.61 -16.51
C PRO A 27 -11.79 6.64 -15.10
N PHE A 28 -11.09 6.09 -14.11
CA PHE A 28 -11.64 5.93 -12.76
C PHE A 28 -10.96 6.87 -11.78
N LEU A 29 -11.64 7.10 -10.66
CA LEU A 29 -11.10 7.89 -9.57
C LEU A 29 -9.92 7.16 -8.93
N PHE A 30 -8.85 7.90 -8.64
CA PHE A 30 -7.68 7.38 -7.94
C PHE A 30 -7.02 8.52 -7.17
N HIS A 31 -6.13 8.16 -6.25
CA HIS A 31 -5.41 9.13 -5.43
C HIS A 31 -3.92 8.85 -5.52
N LEU A 32 -3.15 9.89 -5.87
CA LEU A 32 -1.70 9.80 -5.86
C LEU A 32 -1.16 10.06 -4.46
N SER A 33 -0.06 9.41 -4.14
CA SER A 33 0.75 9.73 -2.98
C SER A 33 1.77 10.80 -3.37
N GLY A 34 2.49 11.34 -2.41
CA GLY A 34 3.56 12.28 -2.71
C GLY A 34 4.00 13.07 -1.50
N GLY A 35 5.29 13.41 -1.46
CA GLY A 35 5.88 14.22 -0.41
C GLY A 35 6.30 13.46 0.84
N ASN A 36 6.00 12.17 0.94
CA ASN A 36 6.29 11.35 2.12
C ASN A 36 7.18 10.15 1.81
N GLU A 37 7.90 10.17 0.69
CA GLU A 37 8.69 9.04 0.23
C GLU A 37 9.74 8.63 1.26
N ASP A 38 10.53 9.59 1.76
CA ASP A 38 11.60 9.29 2.71
C ASP A 38 11.07 8.71 4.01
N GLN A 39 9.97 9.26 4.52
CA GLN A 39 9.35 8.78 5.75
C GLN A 39 8.84 7.35 5.60
N LEU A 40 8.18 7.06 4.50
CA LEU A 40 7.66 5.71 4.25
C LEU A 40 8.77 4.70 4.06
N ILE A 41 9.83 5.06 3.34
CA ILE A 41 10.99 4.18 3.16
C ILE A 41 11.57 3.83 4.53
N GLU A 42 11.70 4.81 5.41
CA GLU A 42 12.22 4.59 6.76
C GLU A 42 11.31 3.66 7.58
N ILE A 43 10.01 3.89 7.54
CA ILE A 43 9.04 3.05 8.26
C ILE A 43 9.09 1.61 7.74
N PHE A 44 9.16 1.42 6.42
CA PHE A 44 9.15 0.09 5.82
C PHE A 44 10.42 -0.70 6.06
N LYS A 45 11.49 -0.08 6.57
CA LYS A 45 12.67 -0.83 7.04
C LYS A 45 12.31 -1.76 8.20
N ASP A 46 11.36 -1.37 9.02
CA ASP A 46 10.92 -2.17 10.17
C ASP A 46 9.80 -3.14 9.82
N ILE A 47 9.16 -2.97 8.69
CA ILE A 47 8.08 -3.86 8.23
C ILE A 47 8.69 -5.02 7.46
N LYS A 48 8.49 -6.22 7.97
CA LYS A 48 9.04 -7.43 7.37
C LYS A 48 8.10 -8.00 6.30
N GLU A 49 8.69 -8.73 5.35
CA GLU A 49 7.89 -9.58 4.47
C GLU A 49 7.06 -10.53 5.33
N GLY A 50 5.85 -10.74 5.10
CA GLY A 50 5.00 -11.57 5.93
C GLY A 50 4.24 -10.81 7.01
N ASP A 51 4.65 -9.60 7.35
CA ASP A 51 3.83 -8.75 8.20
C ASP A 51 2.59 -8.31 7.44
N TYR A 52 1.53 -8.00 8.17
CA TYR A 52 0.30 -7.49 7.59
C TYR A 52 0.39 -5.97 7.47
N VAL A 53 0.02 -5.45 6.31
CA VAL A 53 -0.09 -4.01 6.08
C VAL A 53 -1.53 -3.71 5.67
N ILE A 54 -2.16 -2.81 6.42
CA ILE A 54 -3.52 -2.36 6.14
C ILE A 54 -3.46 -0.87 5.85
N SER A 55 -3.81 -0.51 4.63
CA SER A 55 -3.64 0.83 4.12
C SER A 55 -4.98 1.51 3.81
N ASN A 56 -4.90 2.70 3.26
CA ASN A 56 -6.04 3.56 2.96
C ASN A 56 -6.11 3.85 1.46
N HIS A 57 -6.93 4.81 1.06
CA HIS A 57 -7.13 5.16 -0.35
C HIS A 57 -5.87 5.72 -1.05
N ARG A 58 -4.86 6.17 -0.29
CA ARG A 58 -3.56 6.60 -0.83
C ARG A 58 -2.51 5.54 -0.51
N ASN A 59 -2.60 4.43 -1.21
CA ASN A 59 -1.90 3.21 -0.83
C ASN A 59 -0.79 2.79 -1.81
N HIS A 60 -0.56 3.53 -2.90
CA HIS A 60 0.36 3.06 -3.95
C HIS A 60 1.76 2.83 -3.40
N TYR A 61 2.30 3.78 -2.63
CA TYR A 61 3.63 3.62 -2.05
C TYR A 61 3.66 2.46 -1.04
N HIS A 62 2.61 2.32 -0.23
CA HIS A 62 2.53 1.23 0.73
C HIS A 62 2.55 -0.13 0.03
N ALA A 63 1.82 -0.25 -1.06
CA ALA A 63 1.76 -1.48 -1.85
C ALA A 63 3.13 -1.81 -2.45
N LEU A 64 3.77 -0.82 -3.08
CA LEU A 64 5.08 -1.01 -3.70
C LEU A 64 6.13 -1.39 -2.66
N LEU A 65 6.18 -0.66 -1.55
CA LEU A 65 7.16 -0.91 -0.49
C LEU A 65 6.95 -2.27 0.19
N HIS A 66 5.72 -2.75 0.22
CA HIS A 66 5.43 -4.07 0.79
C HIS A 66 5.68 -5.22 -0.20
N GLY A 67 6.11 -4.91 -1.41
CA GLY A 67 6.56 -5.91 -2.36
C GLY A 67 5.61 -6.24 -3.49
N ILE A 68 4.49 -5.54 -3.63
CA ILE A 68 3.60 -5.75 -4.78
C ILE A 68 4.30 -5.18 -6.01
N PRO A 69 4.45 -5.97 -7.09
CA PRO A 69 5.13 -5.49 -8.29
C PRO A 69 4.46 -4.24 -8.88
N PRO A 70 5.23 -3.30 -9.41
CA PRO A 70 4.67 -2.06 -9.95
C PRO A 70 3.69 -2.27 -11.11
N ASP A 71 3.91 -3.28 -11.93
CA ASP A 71 2.99 -3.62 -13.01
C ASP A 71 1.63 -4.09 -12.48
N VAL A 72 1.62 -4.78 -11.34
CA VAL A 72 0.38 -5.21 -10.68
C VAL A 72 -0.36 -4.01 -10.11
N VAL A 73 0.35 -3.09 -9.46
CA VAL A 73 -0.27 -1.86 -8.92
C VAL A 73 -0.86 -1.04 -10.06
N GLU A 74 -0.11 -0.85 -11.14
CA GLU A 74 -0.60 -0.12 -12.31
C GLU A 74 -1.86 -0.78 -12.90
N ASP A 75 -1.87 -2.10 -13.01
CA ASP A 75 -3.03 -2.84 -13.52
C ASP A 75 -4.27 -2.60 -12.65
N ARG A 76 -4.11 -2.62 -11.34
CA ARG A 76 -5.22 -2.33 -10.42
C ARG A 76 -5.74 -0.91 -10.59
N ILE A 77 -4.86 0.06 -10.78
CA ILE A 77 -5.25 1.45 -11.02
C ILE A 77 -6.02 1.56 -12.32
N LYS A 78 -5.54 0.94 -13.39
CA LYS A 78 -6.19 0.95 -14.69
C LYS A 78 -7.58 0.33 -14.66
N ASN A 79 -7.80 -0.63 -13.79
CA ASN A 79 -9.08 -1.33 -13.65
C ASN A 79 -10.00 -0.71 -12.59
N GLY A 80 -9.71 0.51 -12.15
CA GLY A 80 -10.55 1.22 -11.20
C GLY A 80 -10.44 0.73 -9.76
N ARG A 81 -9.37 0.03 -9.43
CA ARG A 81 -9.17 -0.57 -8.11
C ARG A 81 -8.06 0.11 -7.30
N SER A 82 -7.73 1.35 -7.64
CA SER A 82 -6.70 2.09 -6.92
C SER A 82 -6.95 2.16 -5.40
N MET A 83 -8.21 2.27 -5.00
CA MET A 83 -8.59 2.35 -3.58
C MET A 83 -8.91 0.99 -2.95
N PHE A 84 -8.69 -0.10 -3.68
CA PHE A 84 -9.06 -1.45 -3.26
C PHE A 84 -7.97 -2.46 -3.57
N ILE A 85 -6.71 -2.05 -3.57
CA ILE A 85 -5.60 -2.96 -3.85
C ILE A 85 -5.54 -3.98 -2.71
N TYR A 86 -5.48 -5.24 -3.13
CA TYR A 86 -5.56 -6.35 -2.21
C TYR A 86 -4.62 -7.46 -2.69
N ASP A 87 -3.74 -7.92 -1.81
CA ASP A 87 -2.85 -9.03 -2.12
C ASP A 87 -2.74 -9.93 -0.89
N ARG A 88 -3.46 -11.03 -0.95
CA ARG A 88 -3.53 -11.99 0.13
C ARG A 88 -2.19 -12.69 0.40
N LYS A 89 -1.41 -12.92 -0.65
CA LYS A 89 -0.11 -13.59 -0.51
C LYS A 89 0.89 -12.74 0.25
N ARG A 90 0.79 -11.42 0.10
CA ARG A 90 1.68 -10.47 0.76
C ARG A 90 1.04 -9.84 1.99
N ASN A 91 -0.15 -10.29 2.38
CA ASN A 91 -0.86 -9.76 3.54
C ASN A 91 -1.05 -8.25 3.45
N PHE A 92 -1.49 -7.78 2.28
CA PHE A 92 -1.73 -6.37 2.03
C PHE A 92 -3.21 -6.13 1.75
N PHE A 93 -3.82 -5.24 2.51
CA PHE A 93 -5.25 -4.93 2.41
C PHE A 93 -5.47 -3.42 2.47
N VAL A 94 -6.52 -2.95 1.84
CA VAL A 94 -6.85 -1.53 1.75
C VAL A 94 -8.32 -1.32 2.03
N SER A 95 -8.63 -0.24 2.75
CA SER A 95 -9.99 0.28 2.84
C SER A 95 -9.97 1.79 2.66
N ALA A 96 -10.89 2.30 1.86
CA ALA A 96 -11.07 3.73 1.67
C ALA A 96 -11.90 4.36 2.80
N ILE A 97 -12.41 3.56 3.72
CA ILE A 97 -13.21 4.05 4.85
C ILE A 97 -12.26 4.50 5.95
N ILE A 98 -12.10 5.81 6.09
CA ILE A 98 -11.24 6.39 7.13
C ILE A 98 -11.79 6.02 8.51
N GLY A 99 -10.88 5.51 9.36
CA GLY A 99 -11.25 5.09 10.71
C GLY A 99 -11.74 3.65 10.81
N GLY A 100 -11.94 2.97 9.68
CA GLY A 100 -12.40 1.57 9.68
C GLY A 100 -11.29 0.55 9.85
N THR A 101 -10.07 0.89 9.44
CA THR A 101 -8.97 -0.07 9.43
C THR A 101 -8.35 -0.37 10.80
N PRO A 102 -8.29 0.57 11.78
CA PRO A 102 -7.69 0.24 13.07
C PRO A 102 -8.35 -0.92 13.80
N ALA A 103 -9.68 -1.02 13.76
CA ALA A 103 -10.38 -2.13 14.38
C ALA A 103 -10.08 -3.46 13.70
N ILE A 104 -10.01 -3.46 12.37
CA ILE A 104 -9.65 -4.64 11.59
C ILE A 104 -8.22 -5.07 11.93
N ALA A 105 -7.30 -4.10 11.97
CA ALA A 105 -5.90 -4.35 12.32
C ALA A 105 -5.76 -4.95 13.72
N ALA A 106 -6.51 -4.41 14.67
CA ALA A 106 -6.51 -4.93 16.05
C ALA A 106 -6.97 -6.38 16.11
N GLY A 107 -8.02 -6.73 15.36
CA GLY A 107 -8.51 -8.10 15.29
C GLY A 107 -7.49 -9.06 14.71
N ILE A 108 -6.83 -8.67 13.62
CA ILE A 108 -5.79 -9.48 13.02
C ILE A 108 -4.61 -9.67 13.98
N ALA A 109 -4.16 -8.60 14.63
CA ALA A 109 -3.05 -8.65 15.57
C ALA A 109 -3.37 -9.58 16.75
N TRP A 110 -4.59 -9.49 17.26
CA TRP A 110 -5.05 -10.37 18.33
C TRP A 110 -5.04 -11.84 17.92
N ALA A 111 -5.54 -12.13 16.72
CA ALA A 111 -5.54 -13.50 16.20
C ALA A 111 -4.11 -14.05 16.04
N LEU A 112 -3.19 -13.23 15.52
CA LEU A 112 -1.79 -13.60 15.36
C LEU A 112 -1.14 -13.89 16.71
N LYS A 113 -1.40 -13.05 17.70
CA LYS A 113 -0.88 -13.25 19.05
C LYS A 113 -1.38 -14.55 19.66
N ARG A 114 -2.65 -14.86 19.47
CA ARG A 114 -3.24 -16.11 19.98
C ARG A 114 -2.64 -17.36 19.33
N LYS A 115 -2.22 -17.24 18.07
CA LYS A 115 -1.56 -18.33 17.34
C LYS A 115 -0.07 -18.48 17.69
N GLY A 116 0.46 -17.58 18.48
CA GLY A 116 1.90 -17.56 18.76
C GLY A 116 2.75 -17.06 17.59
N SER A 117 2.15 -16.35 16.65
CA SER A 117 2.88 -15.79 15.51
C SER A 117 3.73 -14.60 15.93
N THR A 118 4.86 -14.42 15.25
CA THR A 118 5.72 -13.24 15.42
C THR A 118 5.41 -12.15 14.40
N GLN A 119 4.47 -12.40 13.47
CA GLN A 119 4.04 -11.41 12.48
C GLN A 119 3.42 -10.21 13.18
N LYS A 120 3.67 -9.02 12.62
CA LYS A 120 3.08 -7.78 13.12
C LYS A 120 2.05 -7.26 12.13
N VAL A 121 1.19 -6.38 12.62
CA VAL A 121 0.20 -5.70 11.79
C VAL A 121 0.51 -4.21 11.82
N TRP A 122 0.70 -3.65 10.64
CA TRP A 122 0.99 -2.23 10.45
C TRP A 122 -0.22 -1.58 9.79
N CYS A 123 -0.78 -0.60 10.47
CA CYS A 123 -2.00 0.07 9.99
C CYS A 123 -1.69 1.52 9.66
N PHE A 124 -2.07 1.93 8.44
CA PHE A 124 -2.00 3.32 8.00
C PHE A 124 -3.43 3.86 7.95
N PRO A 125 -3.97 4.34 9.08
CA PRO A 125 -5.41 4.66 9.18
C PRO A 125 -5.80 5.96 8.49
N VAL A 126 -4.83 6.85 8.27
CA VAL A 126 -5.03 8.13 7.60
C VAL A 126 -3.96 8.30 6.53
N THR A 127 -4.13 9.34 5.70
CA THR A 127 -3.17 9.65 4.64
C THR A 127 -1.84 10.10 5.23
N ILE A 128 -0.80 9.34 4.93
CA ILE A 128 0.56 9.69 5.29
C ILE A 128 1.50 9.09 4.27
#